data_655f486542302011ffb5a7922eb571fa
#
_entry.id   655f486542302011ffb5a7922eb571fa
#
_cell.length_a   1.000
_cell.length_b   1.000
_cell.length_c   1.000
_cell.angle_alpha   90.00
_cell.angle_beta   90.00
_cell.angle_gamma   90.00
#
_symmetry.space_group_name_H-M   'P 1'
#
loop_
_entity.id
_entity.type
_entity.pdbx_description
1 polymer ?
#
loop_
_entity_poly.entity_id
_entity_poly.type
_entity_poly.pdbx_seq_one_letter_code
_entity_poly.pdbx_strand_id
1 'polypeptide(L)'
;MAYYVVWNEPALFHLLKNPGGDVGRHMFARGLMITAAAKAKVGKRTGALAASISSSQEPTPTGQKMTIGSPLPYAYMHHEGTRPHIIRADSGGLLRFSARGRVVYTRAVAHPGTRPNRYLTSFLYMVK
;
A
#
# COMPACT_ATOMS: atom_id res chain seq x y z
N MET A 1 -20.04 50.36 -3.85
CA MET A 1 -20.85 49.16 -4.17
C MET A 1 -20.18 47.95 -3.50
N ALA A 2 -20.90 47.19 -2.71
CA ALA A 2 -20.35 45.99 -2.07
C ALA A 2 -20.68 44.74 -2.93
N TYR A 3 -19.66 43.93 -3.16
CA TYR A 3 -19.83 42.63 -3.85
C TYR A 3 -19.72 41.54 -2.83
N TYR A 4 -20.58 40.51 -2.94
CA TYR A 4 -20.52 39.33 -2.13
C TYR A 4 -20.65 38.08 -3.01
N VAL A 5 -20.02 37.01 -2.58
CA VAL A 5 -20.06 35.72 -3.25
C VAL A 5 -20.97 34.77 -2.48
N VAL A 6 -21.94 34.19 -3.17
CA VAL A 6 -22.80 33.15 -2.61
C VAL A 6 -22.40 31.82 -3.20
N TRP A 7 -22.04 30.88 -2.33
CA TRP A 7 -21.70 29.52 -2.73
C TRP A 7 -22.96 28.68 -2.91
N ASN A 8 -22.99 27.89 -3.97
CA ASN A 8 -24.00 26.86 -4.15
C ASN A 8 -23.57 25.60 -3.38
N GLU A 9 -23.93 25.54 -2.09
CA GLU A 9 -23.55 24.43 -1.21
C GLU A 9 -23.95 23.04 -1.73
N PRO A 10 -25.20 22.80 -2.27
CA PRO A 10 -25.55 21.51 -2.85
C PRO A 10 -24.67 21.12 -4.03
N ALA A 11 -24.34 22.05 -4.91
CA ALA A 11 -23.45 21.79 -6.06
C ALA A 11 -22.02 21.46 -5.62
N LEU A 12 -21.50 22.18 -4.63
CA LEU A 12 -20.19 21.91 -4.04
C LEU A 12 -20.16 20.54 -3.34
N PHE A 13 -21.21 20.20 -2.59
CA PHE A 13 -21.33 18.89 -1.97
C PHE A 13 -21.30 17.78 -3.03
N HIS A 14 -22.09 17.91 -4.09
CA HIS A 14 -22.13 16.94 -5.17
C HIS A 14 -20.77 16.80 -5.88
N LEU A 15 -20.09 17.91 -6.13
CA LEU A 15 -18.78 17.93 -6.79
C LEU A 15 -17.70 17.27 -5.94
N LEU A 16 -17.61 17.65 -4.65
CA LEU A 16 -16.46 17.32 -3.80
C LEU A 16 -16.67 16.04 -2.95
N LYS A 17 -17.90 15.79 -2.50
CA LYS A 17 -18.18 14.73 -1.51
C LYS A 17 -18.93 13.52 -2.08
N ASN A 18 -19.59 13.66 -3.23
CA ASN A 18 -20.28 12.54 -3.85
C ASN A 18 -19.26 11.62 -4.55
N PRO A 19 -19.15 10.33 -4.16
CA PRO A 19 -18.27 9.36 -4.86
C PRO A 19 -18.59 9.22 -6.35
N GLY A 20 -19.83 9.40 -6.74
CA GLY A 20 -20.29 9.41 -8.14
C GLY A 20 -20.12 10.75 -8.87
N GLY A 21 -19.68 11.82 -8.17
CA GLY A 21 -19.38 13.12 -8.76
C GLY A 21 -18.07 13.11 -9.52
N ASP A 22 -17.75 14.22 -10.20
CA ASP A 22 -16.57 14.29 -11.07
C ASP A 22 -15.26 14.05 -10.32
N VAL A 23 -15.09 14.66 -9.14
CA VAL A 23 -13.91 14.46 -8.29
C VAL A 23 -13.83 13.02 -7.80
N GLY A 24 -14.96 12.45 -7.34
CA GLY A 24 -15.02 11.06 -6.87
C GLY A 24 -14.64 10.05 -7.96
N ARG A 25 -15.19 10.20 -9.15
CA ARG A 25 -14.87 9.35 -10.32
C ARG A 25 -13.41 9.48 -10.74
N HIS A 26 -12.89 10.71 -10.75
CA HIS A 26 -11.47 10.95 -11.08
C HIS A 26 -10.54 10.28 -10.07
N MET A 27 -10.80 10.43 -8.77
CA MET A 27 -10.03 9.79 -7.72
C MET A 27 -10.10 8.27 -7.82
N PHE A 28 -11.29 7.72 -8.09
CA PHE A 28 -11.46 6.27 -8.25
C PHE A 28 -10.62 5.72 -9.40
N ALA A 29 -10.67 6.36 -10.57
CA ALA A 29 -9.87 5.96 -11.72
C ALA A 29 -8.36 6.01 -11.43
N ARG A 30 -7.88 7.07 -10.78
CA ARG A 30 -6.47 7.18 -10.34
C ARG A 30 -6.10 6.11 -9.33
N GLY A 31 -6.98 5.84 -8.36
CA GLY A 31 -6.79 4.76 -7.38
C GLY A 31 -6.62 3.39 -8.01
N LEU A 32 -7.42 3.07 -9.02
CA LEU A 32 -7.29 1.82 -9.78
C LEU A 32 -5.96 1.73 -10.52
N MET A 33 -5.52 2.81 -11.17
CA MET A 33 -4.23 2.86 -11.88
C MET A 33 -3.06 2.65 -10.93
N ILE A 34 -3.05 3.32 -9.78
CA ILE A 34 -2.00 3.18 -8.76
C ILE A 34 -2.01 1.76 -8.18
N THR A 35 -3.19 1.21 -7.90
CA THR A 35 -3.33 -0.17 -7.41
C THR A 35 -2.75 -1.18 -8.40
N ALA A 36 -3.06 -1.04 -9.68
CA ALA A 36 -2.52 -1.91 -10.73
C ALA A 36 -0.99 -1.78 -10.85
N ALA A 37 -0.46 -0.56 -10.83
CA ALA A 37 0.98 -0.31 -10.87
C ALA A 37 1.71 -0.87 -9.63
N ALA A 38 1.12 -0.72 -8.44
CA ALA A 38 1.65 -1.30 -7.20
C ALA A 38 1.69 -2.84 -7.26
N LYS A 39 0.63 -3.48 -7.74
CA LYS A 39 0.56 -4.94 -7.95
C LYS A 39 1.60 -5.44 -8.95
N ALA A 40 1.90 -4.65 -9.97
CA ALA A 40 2.93 -4.99 -10.96
C ALA A 40 4.34 -4.89 -10.38
N LYS A 41 4.61 -3.88 -9.55
CA LYS A 41 5.93 -3.61 -8.97
C LYS A 41 6.27 -4.48 -7.77
N VAL A 42 5.28 -4.90 -6.99
CA VAL A 42 5.50 -5.70 -5.78
C VAL A 42 6.14 -7.04 -6.12
N GLY A 43 7.11 -7.48 -5.30
CA GLY A 43 7.78 -8.77 -5.49
C GLY A 43 6.81 -9.95 -5.34
N LYS A 44 6.89 -10.92 -6.25
CA LYS A 44 5.96 -12.04 -6.36
C LYS A 44 6.65 -13.37 -6.05
N ARG A 45 6.76 -13.72 -4.78
CA ARG A 45 7.16 -15.09 -4.42
C ARG A 45 5.98 -16.06 -4.46
N THR A 46 4.88 -15.70 -3.81
CA THR A 46 3.62 -16.47 -3.78
C THR A 46 2.46 -15.75 -4.45
N GLY A 47 2.62 -14.46 -4.74
CA GLY A 47 1.56 -13.60 -5.25
C GLY A 47 0.59 -13.07 -4.19
N ALA A 48 0.63 -13.58 -2.96
CA ALA A 48 -0.31 -13.21 -1.89
C ALA A 48 -0.30 -11.70 -1.60
N LEU A 49 0.88 -11.06 -1.53
CA LEU A 49 0.99 -9.62 -1.31
C LEU A 49 0.38 -8.82 -2.47
N ALA A 50 0.67 -9.20 -3.71
CA ALA A 50 0.09 -8.55 -4.89
C ALA A 50 -1.45 -8.70 -4.91
N ALA A 51 -1.96 -9.87 -4.58
CA ALA A 51 -3.40 -10.12 -4.51
C ALA A 51 -4.09 -9.29 -3.40
N SER A 52 -3.43 -9.08 -2.27
CA SER A 52 -3.97 -8.36 -1.11
C SER A 52 -4.01 -6.84 -1.26
N ILE A 53 -3.26 -6.25 -2.21
CA ILE A 53 -3.30 -4.81 -2.44
C ILE A 53 -4.67 -4.44 -2.98
N SER A 54 -5.34 -3.53 -2.29
CA SER A 54 -6.66 -3.04 -2.66
C SER A 54 -6.74 -1.53 -2.48
N SER A 55 -7.76 -0.93 -3.06
CA SER A 55 -8.10 0.48 -2.88
C SER A 55 -9.52 0.61 -2.35
N SER A 56 -9.73 1.56 -1.46
CA SER A 56 -11.04 1.96 -0.97
C SER A 56 -11.20 3.47 -1.06
N GLN A 57 -12.40 3.91 -1.36
CA GLN A 57 -12.75 5.32 -1.42
C GLN A 57 -13.88 5.60 -0.45
N GLU A 58 -13.74 6.65 0.33
CA GLU A 58 -14.73 7.07 1.31
C GLU A 58 -14.90 8.59 1.29
N PRO A 59 -16.13 9.09 1.47
CA PRO A 59 -16.35 10.53 1.64
C PRO A 59 -15.79 11.00 2.98
N THR A 60 -15.31 12.25 2.99
CA THR A 60 -14.85 12.95 4.19
C THR A 60 -15.65 14.24 4.37
N PRO A 61 -15.58 14.91 5.54
CA PRO A 61 -16.24 16.20 5.74
C PRO A 61 -15.86 17.26 4.70
N THR A 62 -14.66 17.18 4.14
CA THR A 62 -14.11 18.18 3.20
C THR A 62 -13.96 17.69 1.76
N GLY A 63 -14.27 16.42 1.47
CA GLY A 63 -14.11 15.87 0.11
C GLY A 63 -14.14 14.36 0.07
N GLN A 64 -13.17 13.76 -0.61
CA GLN A 64 -13.01 12.30 -0.77
C GLN A 64 -11.64 11.85 -0.27
N LYS A 65 -11.57 10.65 0.28
CA LYS A 65 -10.32 10.01 0.67
C LYS A 65 -10.18 8.67 -0.07
N MET A 66 -9.04 8.48 -0.73
CA MET A 66 -8.66 7.21 -1.33
C MET A 66 -7.56 6.56 -0.48
N THR A 67 -7.79 5.33 -0.05
CA THR A 67 -6.79 4.52 0.67
C THR A 67 -6.37 3.35 -0.20
N ILE A 68 -5.07 3.17 -0.40
CA ILE A 68 -4.50 2.06 -1.17
C ILE A 68 -3.46 1.36 -0.31
N GLY A 69 -3.59 0.06 -0.16
CA GLY A 69 -2.67 -0.70 0.68
C GLY A 69 -2.98 -2.18 0.74
N SER A 70 -2.29 -2.86 1.64
CA SER A 70 -2.44 -4.28 1.93
C SER A 70 -2.65 -4.49 3.43
N PRO A 71 -3.59 -5.35 3.86
CA PRO A 71 -3.78 -5.69 5.25
C PRO A 71 -2.75 -6.69 5.79
N LEU A 72 -1.86 -7.20 4.94
CA LEU A 72 -0.89 -8.21 5.36
C LEU A 72 0.19 -7.60 6.27
N PRO A 73 0.50 -8.22 7.43
CA PRO A 73 1.42 -7.64 8.41
C PRO A 73 2.85 -7.46 7.87
N TYR A 74 3.28 -8.29 6.93
CA TYR A 74 4.60 -8.17 6.31
C TYR A 74 4.66 -7.17 5.14
N ALA A 75 3.53 -6.60 4.73
CA ALA A 75 3.47 -5.63 3.63
C ALA A 75 4.34 -4.39 3.91
N TYR A 76 4.34 -3.90 5.15
CA TYR A 76 5.19 -2.80 5.59
C TYR A 76 6.67 -3.15 5.47
N MET A 77 7.08 -4.32 5.95
CA MET A 77 8.47 -4.78 5.89
C MET A 77 8.96 -4.94 4.46
N HIS A 78 8.08 -5.37 3.55
CA HIS A 78 8.41 -5.45 2.13
C HIS A 78 8.56 -4.06 1.48
N HIS A 79 7.72 -3.10 1.88
CA HIS A 79 7.74 -1.73 1.36
C HIS A 79 8.98 -0.95 1.84
N GLU A 80 9.24 -0.95 3.15
CA GLU A 80 10.32 -0.18 3.78
C GLU A 80 11.65 -0.95 3.90
N GLY A 81 11.63 -2.27 3.67
CA GLY A 81 12.76 -3.13 3.94
C GLY A 81 12.93 -3.43 5.43
N THR A 82 13.92 -4.23 5.75
CA THR A 82 14.28 -4.57 7.13
C THR A 82 15.76 -4.38 7.37
N ARG A 83 16.11 -3.94 8.58
CA ARG A 83 17.51 -3.88 9.02
C ARG A 83 18.06 -5.29 9.25
N PRO A 84 19.40 -5.46 9.26
CA PRO A 84 20.02 -6.71 9.69
C PRO A 84 19.52 -7.10 11.10
N HIS A 85 19.16 -8.36 11.27
CA HIS A 85 18.63 -8.89 12.53
C HIS A 85 18.93 -10.39 12.67
N ILE A 86 18.81 -10.91 13.89
CA ILE A 86 18.96 -12.32 14.16
C ILE A 86 17.58 -12.95 14.25
N ILE A 87 17.34 -13.97 13.41
CA ILE A 87 16.14 -14.80 13.47
C ILE A 87 16.45 -15.99 14.37
N ARG A 88 15.62 -16.23 15.38
CA ARG A 88 15.75 -17.36 16.32
C ARG A 88 14.58 -18.30 16.14
N ALA A 89 14.81 -19.59 16.31
CA ALA A 89 13.74 -20.57 16.36
C ALA A 89 12.97 -20.45 17.67
N ASP A 90 11.65 -20.64 17.59
CA ASP A 90 10.78 -20.63 18.76
C ASP A 90 10.95 -21.92 19.58
N SER A 91 10.80 -21.80 20.91
CA SER A 91 10.60 -22.91 21.87
C SER A 91 11.47 -24.15 21.67
N GLY A 92 12.76 -23.98 21.41
CA GLY A 92 13.70 -25.10 21.28
C GLY A 92 13.70 -25.80 19.91
N GLY A 93 12.93 -25.28 18.93
CA GLY A 93 12.91 -25.78 17.56
C GLY A 93 14.18 -25.43 16.77
N LEU A 94 14.17 -25.82 15.48
CA LEU A 94 15.22 -25.51 14.53
C LEU A 94 14.63 -24.73 13.35
N LEU A 95 15.32 -23.70 12.91
CA LEU A 95 15.07 -23.04 11.63
C LEU A 95 15.54 -23.95 10.50
N ARG A 96 14.72 -24.12 9.48
CA ARG A 96 15.06 -24.86 8.25
C ARG A 96 15.04 -23.92 7.06
N PHE A 97 16.16 -23.76 6.39
CA PHE A 97 16.24 -22.97 5.17
C PHE A 97 17.27 -23.55 4.19
N SER A 98 17.17 -23.15 2.93
CA SER A 98 18.14 -23.54 1.91
C SER A 98 19.20 -22.45 1.76
N ALA A 99 20.45 -22.83 1.87
CA ALA A 99 21.61 -21.94 1.62
C ALA A 99 22.58 -22.64 0.68
N ARG A 100 22.94 -21.99 -0.41
CA ARG A 100 23.88 -22.51 -1.42
C ARG A 100 23.55 -23.94 -1.90
N GLY A 101 22.24 -24.20 -2.11
CA GLY A 101 21.76 -25.50 -2.58
C GLY A 101 21.70 -26.61 -1.52
N ARG A 102 22.01 -26.31 -0.26
CA ARG A 102 21.94 -27.25 0.88
C ARG A 102 20.88 -26.81 1.87
N VAL A 103 20.20 -27.78 2.47
CA VAL A 103 19.28 -27.51 3.59
C VAL A 103 20.09 -27.38 4.88
N VAL A 104 19.88 -26.26 5.57
CA VAL A 104 20.57 -25.95 6.83
C VAL A 104 19.55 -25.95 7.96
N TYR A 105 19.92 -26.52 9.08
CA TYR A 105 19.18 -26.49 10.34
C TYR A 105 19.99 -25.76 11.39
N THR A 106 19.39 -24.74 12.02
CA THR A 106 20.07 -23.95 13.06
C THR A 106 19.07 -23.36 14.05
N ARG A 107 19.52 -23.06 15.25
CA ARG A 107 18.70 -22.37 16.26
C ARG A 107 18.60 -20.86 16.02
N ALA A 108 19.58 -20.28 15.35
CA ALA A 108 19.59 -18.87 15.03
C ALA A 108 20.36 -18.63 13.73
N VAL A 109 19.96 -17.60 12.98
CA VAL A 109 20.62 -17.15 11.77
C VAL A 109 20.67 -15.63 11.72
N ALA A 110 21.82 -15.07 11.35
CA ALA A 110 21.95 -13.66 11.06
C ALA A 110 21.35 -13.39 9.67
N HIS A 111 20.27 -12.63 9.64
CA HIS A 111 19.63 -12.17 8.40
C HIS A 111 20.15 -10.78 8.04
N PRO A 112 20.66 -10.55 6.83
CA PRO A 112 21.26 -9.26 6.42
C PRO A 112 20.23 -8.14 6.25
N GLY A 113 18.96 -8.41 6.46
CA GLY A 113 17.88 -7.49 6.15
C GLY A 113 17.41 -7.61 4.69
N THR A 114 16.42 -6.82 4.33
CA THR A 114 15.86 -6.75 2.97
C THR A 114 15.90 -5.32 2.46
N ARG A 115 16.17 -5.16 1.16
CA ARG A 115 16.11 -3.85 0.52
C ARG A 115 14.67 -3.36 0.43
N PRO A 116 14.41 -2.05 0.61
CA PRO A 116 13.08 -1.47 0.41
C PRO A 116 12.57 -1.69 -1.02
N ASN A 117 11.31 -2.06 -1.13
CA ASN A 117 10.58 -2.03 -2.39
C ASN A 117 9.36 -1.12 -2.23
N ARG A 118 9.52 0.15 -2.54
CA ARG A 118 8.49 1.20 -2.37
C ARG A 118 7.41 1.10 -3.43
N TYR A 119 6.70 -0.03 -3.47
CA TYR A 119 5.69 -0.34 -4.48
C TYR A 119 4.43 0.53 -4.39
N LEU A 120 4.13 1.16 -3.26
CA LEU A 120 3.03 2.11 -3.11
C LEU A 120 3.46 3.55 -3.40
N THR A 121 4.47 4.04 -2.68
CA THR A 121 4.87 5.45 -2.73
C THR A 121 5.52 5.87 -4.04
N SER A 122 6.10 4.92 -4.79
CA SER A 122 6.67 5.22 -6.11
C SER A 122 5.67 5.75 -7.13
N PHE A 123 4.38 5.55 -6.93
CA PHE A 123 3.33 5.95 -7.86
C PHE A 123 2.48 7.13 -7.39
N LEU A 124 2.85 7.80 -6.30
CA LEU A 124 2.13 8.97 -5.78
C LEU A 124 2.09 10.13 -6.78
N TYR A 125 3.05 10.23 -7.68
CA TYR A 125 3.04 11.24 -8.76
C TYR A 125 1.85 11.08 -9.73
N MET A 126 1.23 9.91 -9.79
CA MET A 126 0.08 9.64 -10.66
C MET A 126 -1.23 10.26 -10.13
N VAL A 127 -1.19 10.85 -8.94
CA VAL A 127 -2.35 11.56 -8.34
C VAL A 127 -2.55 12.95 -8.95
N LYS A 128 -1.51 13.51 -9.58
CA LYS A 128 -1.56 14.82 -10.23
C LYS A 128 -2.45 14.86 -11.47
#